data_a363f2bf88a0e6e04cd38e3f74395465
#
_entry.id   a363f2bf88a0e6e04cd38e3f74395465
#
_cell.length_a   1.000
_cell.length_b   1.000
_cell.length_c   1.000
_cell.angle_alpha   90.00
_cell.angle_beta   90.00
_cell.angle_gamma   90.00
#
_symmetry.space_group_name_H-M   'P 1'
#
loop_
_entity.id
_entity.type
_entity.pdbx_description
1 polymer ?
#
loop_
_entity_poly.entity_id
_entity_poly.type
_entity_poly.pdbx_seq_one_letter_code
_entity_poly.pdbx_strand_id
1 'polypeptide(L)'
;MKTVVITGASKGIGLATAKKFLSEGWRVIGTYLDAPILIQDKNLIAIQYDQSNPESIAKVSEKIKEIASKLDALINNAGILIDAEDETANPVKVRKTLEVNVIGVVDLTERLLPLFEKDSHIVNLNSGHGVISKPVLDDATASGYRISKAALNMYTRHLAFRVESRGIIVSALAPGWVNTDMGNIIATETEKPDREPEEAANDIFQLVTTVKETGQFWKLGKKTEW
;
A
#
# COMPACT_ATOMS: atom_id res chain seq x y z
N MET A 1 -23.08 -3.57 1.10
CA MET A 1 -21.82 -3.94 1.82
C MET A 1 -20.68 -3.25 1.10
N LYS A 2 -19.81 -2.56 1.82
CA LYS A 2 -18.63 -1.90 1.24
C LYS A 2 -17.56 -2.93 0.84
N THR A 3 -16.81 -2.65 -0.23
CA THR A 3 -15.79 -3.55 -0.77
C THR A 3 -14.42 -2.86 -0.82
N VAL A 4 -13.40 -3.53 -0.27
CA VAL A 4 -12.01 -3.08 -0.31
C VAL A 4 -11.13 -4.12 -1.03
N VAL A 5 -10.21 -3.63 -1.85
CA VAL A 5 -9.10 -4.42 -2.39
C VAL A 5 -7.85 -4.13 -1.55
N ILE A 6 -7.13 -5.17 -1.12
CA ILE A 6 -5.89 -5.04 -0.34
C ILE A 6 -4.81 -5.86 -1.00
N THR A 7 -3.75 -5.22 -1.50
CA THR A 7 -2.62 -5.96 -2.08
C THR A 7 -1.66 -6.44 -0.98
N GLY A 8 -1.16 -7.69 -1.12
CA GLY A 8 -0.24 -8.29 -0.14
C GLY A 8 -0.88 -8.58 1.22
N ALA A 9 -2.09 -9.16 1.22
CA ALA A 9 -2.90 -9.41 2.42
C ALA A 9 -2.57 -10.72 3.17
N SER A 10 -1.49 -11.44 2.80
CA SER A 10 -1.16 -12.74 3.43
C SER A 10 -0.37 -12.61 4.73
N LYS A 11 0.28 -11.46 4.99
CA LYS A 11 1.10 -11.24 6.20
C LYS A 11 1.22 -9.76 6.55
N GLY A 12 1.81 -9.48 7.72
CA GLY A 12 2.16 -8.13 8.18
C GLY A 12 0.97 -7.16 8.17
N ILE A 13 1.21 -5.92 7.74
CA ILE A 13 0.22 -4.85 7.70
C ILE A 13 -1.00 -5.25 6.83
N GLY A 14 -0.76 -5.88 5.67
CA GLY A 14 -1.84 -6.29 4.78
C GLY A 14 -2.80 -7.29 5.41
N LEU A 15 -2.27 -8.28 6.15
CA LEU A 15 -3.08 -9.26 6.88
C LEU A 15 -3.88 -8.61 8.02
N ALA A 16 -3.24 -7.76 8.80
CA ALA A 16 -3.91 -7.03 9.88
C ALA A 16 -5.00 -6.10 9.31
N THR A 17 -4.73 -5.42 8.19
CA THR A 17 -5.71 -4.60 7.49
C THR A 17 -6.89 -5.43 6.99
N ALA A 18 -6.65 -6.60 6.39
CA ALA A 18 -7.72 -7.48 5.95
C ALA A 18 -8.62 -7.92 7.12
N LYS A 19 -8.02 -8.33 8.25
CA LYS A 19 -8.75 -8.68 9.48
C LYS A 19 -9.57 -7.49 9.99
N LYS A 20 -9.00 -6.29 10.01
CA LYS A 20 -9.70 -5.08 10.47
C LYS A 20 -10.92 -4.78 9.61
N PHE A 21 -10.78 -4.74 8.28
CA PHE A 21 -11.92 -4.47 7.39
C PHE A 21 -13.00 -5.55 7.47
N LEU A 22 -12.63 -6.83 7.59
CA LEU A 22 -13.58 -7.93 7.79
C LEU A 22 -14.36 -7.78 9.10
N SER A 23 -13.70 -7.45 10.21
CA SER A 23 -14.36 -7.25 11.52
C SER A 23 -15.33 -6.07 11.51
N GLU A 24 -15.15 -5.11 10.61
CA GLU A 24 -16.05 -3.97 10.40
C GLU A 24 -17.15 -4.24 9.33
N GLY A 25 -17.30 -5.50 8.92
CA GLY A 25 -18.37 -5.95 8.02
C GLY A 25 -18.16 -5.61 6.54
N TRP A 26 -16.94 -5.33 6.12
CA TRP A 26 -16.62 -5.10 4.71
C TRP A 26 -16.38 -6.42 3.98
N ARG A 27 -16.61 -6.42 2.66
CA ARG A 27 -16.05 -7.43 1.77
C ARG A 27 -14.59 -7.08 1.49
N VAL A 28 -13.69 -8.06 1.65
CA VAL A 28 -12.26 -7.90 1.37
C VAL A 28 -11.88 -8.76 0.18
N ILE A 29 -11.31 -8.15 -0.85
CA ILE A 29 -10.60 -8.83 -1.93
C ILE A 29 -9.12 -8.69 -1.60
N GLY A 30 -8.55 -9.73 -1.00
CA GLY A 30 -7.14 -9.77 -0.59
C GLY A 30 -6.28 -10.45 -1.63
N THR A 31 -5.11 -9.87 -1.97
CA THR A 31 -4.18 -10.55 -2.86
C THR A 31 -2.96 -11.08 -2.11
N TYR A 32 -2.35 -12.13 -2.67
CA TYR A 32 -1.13 -12.76 -2.15
C TYR A 32 -0.23 -13.23 -3.29
N LEU A 33 1.08 -13.30 -3.07
CA LEU A 33 2.02 -13.81 -4.07
C LEU A 33 2.18 -15.33 -3.94
N ASP A 34 2.82 -15.79 -2.90
CA ASP A 34 3.17 -17.20 -2.69
C ASP A 34 2.33 -17.84 -1.59
N ALA A 35 2.34 -17.26 -0.40
CA ALA A 35 1.62 -17.80 0.76
C ALA A 35 0.16 -17.36 0.75
N PRO A 36 -0.81 -18.29 0.80
CA PRO A 36 -2.24 -17.96 0.80
C PRO A 36 -2.66 -17.19 2.06
N ILE A 37 -3.77 -16.49 1.97
CA ILE A 37 -4.37 -15.78 3.12
C ILE A 37 -5.12 -16.80 3.99
N LEU A 38 -4.68 -16.99 5.23
CA LEU A 38 -5.23 -18.01 6.14
C LEU A 38 -6.35 -17.45 7.06
N ILE A 39 -7.22 -16.59 6.54
CA ILE A 39 -8.40 -16.09 7.24
C ILE A 39 -9.62 -16.89 6.75
N GLN A 40 -10.40 -17.44 7.68
CA GLN A 40 -11.68 -18.08 7.38
C GLN A 40 -12.82 -17.08 7.61
N ASP A 41 -13.21 -16.37 6.56
CA ASP A 41 -14.35 -15.44 6.59
C ASP A 41 -15.07 -15.47 5.23
N LYS A 42 -16.40 -15.55 5.25
CA LYS A 42 -17.23 -15.59 4.03
C LYS A 42 -17.16 -14.33 3.18
N ASN A 43 -16.71 -13.22 3.77
CA ASN A 43 -16.54 -11.93 3.09
C ASN A 43 -15.12 -11.73 2.56
N LEU A 44 -14.21 -12.71 2.74
CA LEU A 44 -12.87 -12.68 2.15
C LEU A 44 -12.85 -13.44 0.83
N ILE A 45 -12.31 -12.78 -0.19
CA ILE A 45 -11.96 -13.39 -1.47
C ILE A 45 -10.46 -13.25 -1.66
N ALA A 46 -9.73 -14.38 -1.66
CA ALA A 46 -8.28 -14.39 -1.83
C ALA A 46 -7.92 -14.66 -3.29
N ILE A 47 -7.01 -13.86 -3.86
CA ILE A 47 -6.58 -13.97 -5.26
C ILE A 47 -5.04 -13.96 -5.31
N GLN A 48 -4.46 -14.95 -6.00
CA GLN A 48 -3.03 -14.94 -6.27
C GLN A 48 -2.67 -13.82 -7.26
N TYR A 49 -1.60 -13.08 -6.97
CA TYR A 49 -1.22 -11.89 -7.70
C TYR A 49 0.26 -11.59 -7.56
N ASP A 50 0.94 -11.50 -8.69
CA ASP A 50 2.31 -10.99 -8.78
C ASP A 50 2.28 -9.54 -9.30
N GLN A 51 2.61 -8.60 -8.42
CA GLN A 51 2.61 -7.17 -8.71
C GLN A 51 3.74 -6.74 -9.67
N SER A 52 4.74 -7.60 -9.92
CA SER A 52 5.81 -7.35 -10.88
C SER A 52 5.50 -7.89 -12.29
N ASN A 53 4.39 -8.64 -12.45
CA ASN A 53 4.07 -9.30 -13.71
C ASN A 53 2.84 -8.66 -14.37
N PRO A 54 3.00 -8.00 -15.55
CA PRO A 54 1.89 -7.33 -16.24
C PRO A 54 0.72 -8.25 -16.60
N GLU A 55 0.98 -9.53 -16.92
CA GLU A 55 -0.10 -10.48 -17.21
C GLU A 55 -0.88 -10.84 -15.94
N SER A 56 -0.18 -10.98 -14.80
CA SER A 56 -0.82 -11.22 -13.50
C SER A 56 -1.68 -10.01 -13.10
N ILE A 57 -1.18 -8.79 -13.33
CA ILE A 57 -1.92 -7.55 -13.07
C ILE A 57 -3.19 -7.49 -13.92
N ALA A 58 -3.08 -7.79 -15.21
CA ALA A 58 -4.24 -7.82 -16.10
C ALA A 58 -5.29 -8.85 -15.62
N LYS A 59 -4.87 -10.08 -15.33
CA LYS A 59 -5.75 -11.16 -14.86
C LYS A 59 -6.46 -10.82 -13.55
N VAL A 60 -5.73 -10.29 -12.56
CA VAL A 60 -6.33 -9.92 -11.26
C VAL A 60 -7.31 -8.76 -11.42
N SER A 61 -6.99 -7.78 -12.27
CA SER A 61 -7.89 -6.64 -12.50
C SER A 61 -9.22 -7.08 -13.13
N GLU A 62 -9.21 -7.97 -14.11
CA GLU A 62 -10.44 -8.50 -14.70
C GLU A 62 -11.23 -9.32 -13.68
N LYS A 63 -10.55 -10.19 -12.91
CA LYS A 63 -11.22 -10.95 -11.85
C LYS A 63 -11.86 -10.06 -10.77
N ILE A 64 -11.24 -8.94 -10.41
CA ILE A 64 -11.82 -7.97 -9.48
C ILE A 64 -13.07 -7.32 -10.09
N LYS A 65 -13.05 -6.96 -11.38
CA LYS A 65 -14.21 -6.41 -12.11
C LYS A 65 -15.39 -7.38 -12.18
N GLU A 66 -15.12 -8.69 -12.31
CA GLU A 66 -16.16 -9.73 -12.26
C GLU A 66 -16.80 -9.86 -10.86
N ILE A 67 -16.00 -9.68 -9.79
CA ILE A 67 -16.45 -9.81 -8.40
C ILE A 67 -17.21 -8.59 -7.91
N ALA A 68 -16.80 -7.40 -8.33
CA ALA A 68 -17.31 -6.13 -7.82
C ALA A 68 -17.55 -5.12 -8.96
N SER A 69 -18.78 -4.63 -9.07
CA SER A 69 -19.13 -3.55 -9.99
C SER A 69 -18.65 -2.18 -9.50
N LYS A 70 -18.34 -2.06 -8.19
CA LYS A 70 -17.76 -0.86 -7.59
C LYS A 70 -16.83 -1.21 -6.45
N LEU A 71 -15.84 -0.35 -6.19
CA LEU A 71 -14.90 -0.43 -5.08
C LEU A 71 -15.06 0.81 -4.18
N ASP A 72 -15.15 0.57 -2.87
CA ASP A 72 -15.17 1.65 -1.88
C ASP A 72 -13.75 2.02 -1.43
N ALA A 73 -12.80 1.06 -1.47
CA ALA A 73 -11.39 1.35 -1.19
C ALA A 73 -10.42 0.43 -1.95
N LEU A 74 -9.21 0.95 -2.20
CA LEU A 74 -8.03 0.20 -2.63
C LEU A 74 -6.88 0.53 -1.70
N ILE A 75 -6.27 -0.51 -1.10
CA ILE A 75 -5.07 -0.38 -0.28
C ILE A 75 -3.90 -1.01 -1.02
N ASN A 76 -3.09 -0.18 -1.65
CA ASN A 76 -1.84 -0.58 -2.28
C ASN A 76 -0.79 -0.78 -1.19
N ASN A 77 -0.79 -1.98 -0.58
CA ASN A 77 0.08 -2.33 0.53
C ASN A 77 1.28 -3.19 0.10
N ALA A 78 1.14 -4.04 -0.93
CA ALA A 78 2.23 -4.88 -1.39
C ALA A 78 3.46 -4.05 -1.81
N GLY A 79 4.63 -4.50 -1.37
CA GLY A 79 5.89 -3.85 -1.69
C GLY A 79 7.08 -4.67 -1.21
N ILE A 80 8.28 -4.29 -1.68
CA ILE A 80 9.54 -4.95 -1.31
C ILE A 80 10.57 -3.92 -0.84
N LEU A 81 11.48 -4.41 0.03
CA LEU A 81 12.71 -3.75 0.46
C LEU A 81 13.82 -4.78 0.31
N ILE A 82 14.64 -4.66 -0.73
CA ILE A 82 15.67 -5.66 -1.10
C ILE A 82 17.09 -5.09 -1.10
N ASP A 83 17.23 -3.84 -0.75
CA ASP A 83 18.46 -3.08 -0.72
C ASP A 83 18.71 -2.40 0.64
N ALA A 84 18.15 -2.98 1.72
CA ALA A 84 18.21 -2.40 3.05
C ALA A 84 19.64 -2.22 3.58
N GLU A 85 20.56 -3.09 3.20
CA GLU A 85 21.96 -3.09 3.64
C GLU A 85 22.91 -2.51 2.57
N ASP A 86 22.39 -2.09 1.40
CA ASP A 86 23.24 -1.60 0.30
C ASP A 86 23.61 -0.14 0.55
N GLU A 87 24.88 0.13 0.79
CA GLU A 87 25.45 1.50 0.92
C GLU A 87 25.50 2.25 -0.42
N THR A 88 25.36 1.55 -1.53
CA THR A 88 25.39 2.13 -2.89
C THR A 88 24.13 1.74 -3.67
N ALA A 89 23.69 2.62 -4.56
CA ALA A 89 22.54 2.36 -5.41
C ALA A 89 22.86 1.26 -6.44
N ASN A 90 22.30 0.05 -6.25
CA ASN A 90 22.41 -1.06 -7.19
C ASN A 90 21.32 -0.96 -8.27
N PRO A 91 21.65 -0.69 -9.56
CA PRO A 91 20.64 -0.48 -10.60
C PRO A 91 19.70 -1.67 -10.83
N VAL A 92 20.16 -2.91 -10.59
CA VAL A 92 19.32 -4.11 -10.73
C VAL A 92 18.26 -4.15 -9.63
N LYS A 93 18.67 -3.91 -8.38
CA LYS A 93 17.73 -3.84 -7.25
C LYS A 93 16.80 -2.63 -7.39
N VAL A 94 17.30 -1.47 -7.82
CA VAL A 94 16.48 -0.28 -8.09
C VAL A 94 15.37 -0.59 -9.11
N ARG A 95 15.70 -1.21 -10.26
CA ARG A 95 14.70 -1.60 -11.27
C ARG A 95 13.66 -2.53 -10.69
N LYS A 96 14.06 -3.58 -9.97
CA LYS A 96 13.14 -4.54 -9.36
C LYS A 96 12.25 -3.88 -8.32
N THR A 97 12.79 -2.99 -7.52
CA THR A 97 12.01 -2.25 -6.50
C THR A 97 11.02 -1.29 -7.16
N LEU A 98 11.40 -0.57 -8.21
CA LEU A 98 10.50 0.29 -8.96
C LEU A 98 9.38 -0.51 -9.64
N GLU A 99 9.71 -1.67 -10.22
CA GLU A 99 8.70 -2.54 -10.85
C GLU A 99 7.60 -2.92 -9.88
N VAL A 100 7.97 -3.39 -8.67
CA VAL A 100 6.98 -3.79 -7.67
C VAL A 100 6.33 -2.58 -6.99
N ASN A 101 7.13 -1.66 -6.45
CA ASN A 101 6.62 -0.62 -5.55
C ASN A 101 5.96 0.56 -6.28
N VAL A 102 6.16 0.67 -7.59
CA VAL A 102 5.65 1.80 -8.38
C VAL A 102 4.87 1.32 -9.60
N ILE A 103 5.52 0.64 -10.54
CA ILE A 103 4.90 0.30 -11.84
C ILE A 103 3.67 -0.60 -11.63
N GLY A 104 3.81 -1.67 -10.84
CA GLY A 104 2.70 -2.57 -10.54
C GLY A 104 1.56 -1.88 -9.77
N VAL A 105 1.88 -0.94 -8.86
CA VAL A 105 0.86 -0.13 -8.17
C VAL A 105 0.11 0.76 -9.16
N VAL A 106 0.83 1.43 -10.05
CA VAL A 106 0.24 2.29 -11.09
C VAL A 106 -0.66 1.47 -12.01
N ASP A 107 -0.15 0.36 -12.58
CA ASP A 107 -0.89 -0.46 -13.54
C ASP A 107 -2.18 -1.01 -12.92
N LEU A 108 -2.12 -1.61 -11.73
CA LEU A 108 -3.31 -2.12 -11.05
C LEU A 108 -4.32 -0.99 -10.75
N THR A 109 -3.84 0.13 -10.20
CA THR A 109 -4.70 1.26 -9.83
C THR A 109 -5.42 1.83 -11.05
N GLU A 110 -4.71 2.08 -12.15
CA GLU A 110 -5.31 2.63 -13.38
C GLU A 110 -6.35 1.66 -13.99
N ARG A 111 -6.09 0.35 -13.98
CA ARG A 111 -7.07 -0.67 -14.44
C ARG A 111 -8.33 -0.73 -13.59
N LEU A 112 -8.21 -0.50 -12.28
CA LEU A 112 -9.32 -0.51 -11.35
C LEU A 112 -10.02 0.86 -11.23
N LEU A 113 -9.41 1.93 -11.72
CA LEU A 113 -9.93 3.29 -11.60
C LEU A 113 -11.38 3.49 -12.07
N PRO A 114 -11.88 2.79 -13.11
CA PRO A 114 -13.29 2.85 -13.51
C PRO A 114 -14.30 2.36 -12.46
N LEU A 115 -13.86 1.52 -11.49
CA LEU A 115 -14.72 0.99 -10.43
C LEU A 115 -14.89 1.94 -9.24
N PHE A 116 -14.15 3.05 -9.20
CA PHE A 116 -14.24 4.02 -8.11
C PHE A 116 -15.23 5.13 -8.44
N GLU A 117 -16.05 5.44 -7.44
CA GLU A 117 -17.04 6.50 -7.48
C GLU A 117 -16.71 7.58 -6.43
N LYS A 118 -17.54 8.61 -6.34
CA LYS A 118 -17.45 9.62 -5.30
C LYS A 118 -17.40 8.99 -3.90
N ASP A 119 -16.58 9.56 -3.03
CA ASP A 119 -16.31 9.11 -1.64
C ASP A 119 -15.56 7.77 -1.53
N SER A 120 -15.11 7.15 -2.62
CA SER A 120 -14.18 6.02 -2.56
C SER A 120 -12.75 6.49 -2.28
N HIS A 121 -11.91 5.61 -1.72
CA HIS A 121 -10.59 5.97 -1.22
C HIS A 121 -9.48 5.04 -1.74
N ILE A 122 -8.46 5.60 -2.35
CA ILE A 122 -7.24 4.89 -2.76
C ILE A 122 -6.12 5.27 -1.79
N VAL A 123 -5.57 4.30 -1.07
CA VAL A 123 -4.47 4.48 -0.12
C VAL A 123 -3.23 3.79 -0.64
N ASN A 124 -2.16 4.55 -0.85
CA ASN A 124 -0.85 4.03 -1.18
C ASN A 124 0.00 3.94 0.09
N LEU A 125 0.38 2.71 0.52
CA LEU A 125 1.29 2.50 1.64
C LEU A 125 2.68 3.00 1.24
N ASN A 126 3.09 4.04 1.93
CA ASN A 126 4.34 4.74 1.67
C ASN A 126 5.29 4.65 2.88
N SER A 127 6.30 5.49 2.93
CA SER A 127 7.31 5.54 3.98
C SER A 127 7.79 6.98 4.19
N GLY A 128 8.21 7.29 5.40
CA GLY A 128 8.96 8.51 5.67
C GLY A 128 10.25 8.62 4.84
N HIS A 129 10.80 7.49 4.39
CA HIS A 129 11.97 7.45 3.50
C HIS A 129 11.70 8.00 2.08
N GLY A 130 10.44 8.19 1.68
CA GLY A 130 10.08 8.84 0.42
C GLY A 130 9.83 10.34 0.53
N VAL A 131 9.98 10.93 1.72
CA VAL A 131 9.76 12.37 1.96
C VAL A 131 10.99 13.17 1.54
N ILE A 132 10.81 14.08 0.57
CA ILE A 132 11.93 14.87 -0.01
C ILE A 132 12.21 16.14 0.81
N SER A 133 11.20 16.69 1.51
CA SER A 133 11.36 17.90 2.31
C SER A 133 12.23 17.74 3.56
N LYS A 134 12.55 16.51 3.93
CA LYS A 134 13.40 16.19 5.10
C LYS A 134 14.79 15.76 4.67
N PRO A 135 15.83 16.16 5.41
CA PRO A 135 17.17 15.64 5.14
C PRO A 135 17.22 14.12 5.36
N VAL A 136 18.09 13.44 4.60
CA VAL A 136 18.42 12.04 4.83
C VAL A 136 19.43 12.02 5.99
N LEU A 137 18.95 11.70 7.20
CA LEU A 137 19.74 11.82 8.42
C LEU A 137 20.15 10.49 9.05
N ASP A 138 19.52 9.41 8.63
CA ASP A 138 19.55 8.15 9.35
C ASP A 138 20.61 7.18 8.80
N ASP A 139 20.71 7.02 7.50
CA ASP A 139 21.72 6.19 6.86
C ASP A 139 21.79 6.44 5.35
N ALA A 140 22.83 5.89 4.69
CA ALA A 140 23.01 5.99 3.25
C ALA A 140 22.42 4.80 2.48
N THR A 141 21.72 3.87 3.15
CA THR A 141 21.26 2.61 2.57
C THR A 141 19.89 2.72 1.90
N ALA A 142 19.42 1.61 1.33
CA ALA A 142 18.09 1.46 0.75
C ALA A 142 17.72 2.46 -0.36
N SER A 143 18.68 2.85 -1.19
CA SER A 143 18.48 3.85 -2.25
C SER A 143 17.30 3.54 -3.17
N GLY A 144 17.15 2.28 -3.61
CA GLY A 144 16.05 1.86 -4.48
C GLY A 144 14.69 1.97 -3.79
N TYR A 145 14.62 1.58 -2.53
CA TYR A 145 13.41 1.72 -1.73
C TYR A 145 13.02 3.19 -1.56
N ARG A 146 13.97 4.07 -1.18
CA ARG A 146 13.74 5.51 -1.02
C ARG A 146 13.24 6.14 -2.32
N ILE A 147 13.92 5.85 -3.44
CA ILE A 147 13.51 6.32 -4.78
C ILE A 147 12.09 5.86 -5.10
N SER A 148 11.77 4.59 -4.84
CA SER A 148 10.43 4.04 -5.13
C SER A 148 9.34 4.73 -4.31
N LYS A 149 9.60 5.02 -3.04
CA LYS A 149 8.62 5.68 -2.16
C LYS A 149 8.45 7.16 -2.50
N ALA A 150 9.51 7.85 -2.93
CA ALA A 150 9.40 9.21 -3.47
C ALA A 150 8.59 9.24 -4.79
N ALA A 151 8.85 8.30 -5.70
CA ALA A 151 8.08 8.16 -6.93
C ALA A 151 6.58 7.86 -6.66
N LEU A 152 6.29 6.99 -5.69
CA LEU A 152 4.92 6.69 -5.29
C LEU A 152 4.22 7.89 -4.63
N ASN A 153 4.94 8.75 -3.90
CA ASN A 153 4.45 10.02 -3.39
C ASN A 153 4.00 10.93 -4.55
N MET A 154 4.83 11.07 -5.58
CA MET A 154 4.48 11.89 -6.75
C MET A 154 3.28 11.31 -7.49
N TYR A 155 3.22 9.99 -7.71
CA TYR A 155 2.05 9.35 -8.31
C TYR A 155 0.78 9.61 -7.50
N THR A 156 0.84 9.47 -6.17
CA THR A 156 -0.31 9.72 -5.27
C THR A 156 -0.85 11.14 -5.45
N ARG A 157 0.02 12.15 -5.44
CA ARG A 157 -0.38 13.56 -5.64
C ARG A 157 -0.98 13.79 -7.01
N HIS A 158 -0.34 13.25 -8.04
CA HIS A 158 -0.82 13.42 -9.42
C HIS A 158 -2.15 12.70 -9.65
N LEU A 159 -2.32 11.49 -9.14
CA LEU A 159 -3.59 10.76 -9.22
C LEU A 159 -4.69 11.53 -8.47
N ALA A 160 -4.42 12.02 -7.27
CA ALA A 160 -5.38 12.82 -6.50
C ALA A 160 -5.92 14.01 -7.31
N PHE A 161 -5.03 14.78 -7.94
CA PHE A 161 -5.40 15.90 -8.81
C PHE A 161 -6.27 15.44 -10.00
N ARG A 162 -5.90 14.34 -10.66
CA ARG A 162 -6.63 13.82 -11.83
C ARG A 162 -8.06 13.37 -11.50
N VAL A 163 -8.30 12.87 -10.31
CA VAL A 163 -9.60 12.27 -9.92
C VAL A 163 -10.42 13.16 -8.97
N GLU A 164 -9.92 14.34 -8.62
CA GLU A 164 -10.57 15.27 -7.69
C GLU A 164 -11.99 15.61 -8.13
N SER A 165 -12.18 15.93 -9.41
CA SER A 165 -13.51 16.24 -9.98
C SER A 165 -14.51 15.08 -9.90
N ARG A 166 -14.04 13.85 -9.76
CA ARG A 166 -14.86 12.66 -9.53
C ARG A 166 -15.19 12.43 -8.06
N GLY A 167 -14.61 13.23 -7.15
CA GLY A 167 -14.78 13.08 -5.70
C GLY A 167 -14.11 11.82 -5.11
N ILE A 168 -13.10 11.28 -5.80
CA ILE A 168 -12.31 10.14 -5.33
C ILE A 168 -11.18 10.66 -4.45
N ILE A 169 -10.98 10.05 -3.29
CA ILE A 169 -9.95 10.42 -2.34
C ILE A 169 -8.71 9.57 -2.58
N VAL A 170 -7.55 10.20 -2.63
CA VAL A 170 -6.26 9.50 -2.79
C VAL A 170 -5.30 9.98 -1.71
N SER A 171 -4.72 9.07 -0.96
CA SER A 171 -3.81 9.37 0.15
C SER A 171 -2.54 8.52 0.11
N ALA A 172 -1.43 9.08 0.54
CA ALA A 172 -0.26 8.32 0.95
C ALA A 172 -0.27 8.13 2.48
N LEU A 173 0.08 6.94 2.95
CA LEU A 173 0.21 6.65 4.38
C LEU A 173 1.55 6.00 4.68
N ALA A 174 2.34 6.62 5.56
CA ALA A 174 3.50 6.01 6.18
C ALA A 174 3.09 5.40 7.53
N PRO A 175 3.14 4.07 7.68
CA PRO A 175 2.63 3.38 8.88
C PRO A 175 3.57 3.49 10.09
N GLY A 176 4.76 4.06 9.94
CA GLY A 176 5.83 4.00 10.94
C GLY A 176 6.73 2.76 10.78
N TRP A 177 7.50 2.45 11.81
CA TRP A 177 8.34 1.24 11.84
C TRP A 177 7.55 0.11 12.50
N VAL A 178 7.00 -0.77 11.66
CA VAL A 178 6.03 -1.79 12.07
C VAL A 178 6.69 -3.17 12.19
N ASN A 179 6.37 -3.91 13.24
CA ASN A 179 6.85 -5.27 13.51
C ASN A 179 6.31 -6.26 12.46
N THR A 180 7.05 -6.39 11.38
CA THR A 180 6.78 -7.25 10.22
C THR A 180 8.10 -7.84 9.73
N ASP A 181 8.03 -8.87 8.86
CA ASP A 181 9.26 -9.39 8.23
C ASP A 181 10.09 -8.28 7.60
N MET A 182 9.44 -7.34 6.87
CA MET A 182 10.12 -6.21 6.24
C MET A 182 10.69 -5.23 7.28
N GLY A 183 9.92 -4.89 8.31
CA GLY A 183 10.38 -3.97 9.37
C GLY A 183 11.55 -4.54 10.18
N ASN A 184 11.59 -5.86 10.33
CA ASN A 184 12.66 -6.54 11.07
C ASN A 184 13.97 -6.71 10.27
N ILE A 185 14.00 -6.45 8.95
CA ILE A 185 15.25 -6.48 8.16
C ILE A 185 16.27 -5.47 8.69
N ILE A 186 15.78 -4.29 9.11
CA ILE A 186 16.63 -3.19 9.60
C ILE A 186 16.68 -3.13 11.16
N ALA A 187 16.10 -4.11 11.84
CA ALA A 187 16.14 -4.17 13.31
C ALA A 187 17.54 -4.58 13.80
N THR A 188 17.96 -3.98 14.89
CA THR A 188 19.23 -4.28 15.57
C THR A 188 18.96 -4.88 16.97
N GLU A 189 19.99 -5.18 17.72
CA GLU A 189 19.83 -5.63 19.12
C GLU A 189 19.18 -4.55 20.00
N THR A 190 19.44 -3.28 19.71
CA THR A 190 19.02 -2.13 20.51
C THR A 190 17.82 -1.37 19.93
N GLU A 191 17.61 -1.45 18.61
CA GLU A 191 16.52 -0.75 17.92
C GLU A 191 15.60 -1.75 17.24
N LYS A 192 14.31 -1.70 17.58
CA LYS A 192 13.28 -2.61 17.07
C LYS A 192 12.06 -1.82 16.61
N PRO A 193 11.24 -2.42 15.73
CA PRO A 193 9.95 -1.83 15.41
C PRO A 193 9.16 -1.50 16.68
N ASP A 194 8.60 -0.31 16.70
CA ASP A 194 7.88 0.27 17.84
C ASP A 194 6.35 0.20 17.70
N ARG A 195 5.89 -0.40 16.61
CA ARG A 195 4.46 -0.55 16.30
C ARG A 195 4.10 -1.96 15.87
N GLU A 196 2.89 -2.36 16.21
CA GLU A 196 2.32 -3.62 15.73
C GLU A 196 1.50 -3.42 14.43
N PRO A 197 1.35 -4.47 13.59
CA PRO A 197 0.58 -4.39 12.34
C PRO A 197 -0.87 -3.95 12.54
N GLU A 198 -1.48 -4.27 13.68
CA GLU A 198 -2.85 -3.91 14.04
C GLU A 198 -3.04 -2.40 14.22
N GLU A 199 -2.02 -1.70 14.73
CA GLU A 199 -2.04 -0.24 14.87
C GLU A 199 -2.02 0.43 13.49
N ALA A 200 -1.16 -0.05 12.58
CA ALA A 200 -1.12 0.42 11.20
C ALA A 200 -2.44 0.14 10.47
N ALA A 201 -3.05 -1.03 10.70
CA ALA A 201 -4.35 -1.39 10.14
C ALA A 201 -5.48 -0.47 10.64
N ASN A 202 -5.45 -0.09 11.92
CA ASN A 202 -6.38 0.88 12.47
C ASN A 202 -6.22 2.26 11.82
N ASP A 203 -4.98 2.75 11.64
CA ASP A 203 -4.72 4.01 10.94
C ASP A 203 -5.26 3.99 9.51
N ILE A 204 -5.05 2.88 8.77
CA ILE A 204 -5.59 2.70 7.41
C ILE A 204 -7.11 2.73 7.42
N PHE A 205 -7.75 2.02 8.33
CA PHE A 205 -9.21 1.97 8.43
C PHE A 205 -9.81 3.34 8.77
N GLN A 206 -9.23 4.04 9.74
CA GLN A 206 -9.64 5.40 10.09
C GLN A 206 -9.47 6.35 8.91
N LEU A 207 -8.33 6.30 8.21
CA LEU A 207 -8.07 7.11 7.02
C LEU A 207 -9.17 6.90 5.97
N VAL A 208 -9.49 5.64 5.64
CA VAL A 208 -10.50 5.30 4.63
C VAL A 208 -11.90 5.75 5.03
N THR A 209 -12.24 5.71 6.32
CA THR A 209 -13.62 5.91 6.78
C THR A 209 -13.93 7.34 7.22
N THR A 210 -12.92 8.11 7.63
CA THR A 210 -13.14 9.45 8.22
C THR A 210 -12.60 10.61 7.40
N VAL A 211 -11.51 10.38 6.63
CA VAL A 211 -10.85 11.47 5.89
C VAL A 211 -11.59 11.78 4.59
N LYS A 212 -11.72 13.08 4.31
CA LYS A 212 -12.35 13.61 3.08
C LYS A 212 -11.40 14.45 2.23
N GLU A 213 -10.19 14.74 2.72
CA GLU A 213 -9.18 15.48 1.98
C GLU A 213 -8.42 14.54 1.05
N THR A 214 -8.32 14.90 -0.24
CA THR A 214 -7.51 14.17 -1.22
C THR A 214 -6.10 14.76 -1.35
N GLY A 215 -5.15 13.97 -1.87
CA GLY A 215 -3.79 14.42 -2.17
C GLY A 215 -2.94 14.72 -0.93
N GLN A 216 -3.19 14.07 0.20
CA GLN A 216 -2.47 14.30 1.46
C GLN A 216 -1.54 13.14 1.80
N PHE A 217 -0.47 13.47 2.54
CA PHE A 217 0.44 12.50 3.15
C PHE A 217 0.13 12.37 4.65
N TRP A 218 0.00 11.15 5.10
CA TRP A 218 -0.35 10.81 6.48
C TRP A 218 0.78 9.98 7.11
N LYS A 219 1.12 10.26 8.34
CA LYS A 219 2.06 9.48 9.14
C LYS A 219 1.47 9.26 10.53
N LEU A 220 1.37 8.00 10.97
CA LEU A 220 0.84 7.65 12.30
C LEU A 220 -0.53 8.29 12.56
N GLY A 221 -1.45 8.21 11.60
CA GLY A 221 -2.79 8.80 11.70
C GLY A 221 -2.86 10.34 11.64
N LYS A 222 -1.73 11.03 11.44
CA LYS A 222 -1.68 12.50 11.37
C LYS A 222 -1.25 12.98 9.99
N LYS A 223 -1.87 14.06 9.51
CA LYS A 223 -1.45 14.74 8.29
C LYS A 223 -0.05 15.34 8.46
N THR A 224 0.81 15.18 7.47
CA THR A 224 2.18 15.67 7.48
C THR A 224 2.61 16.18 6.11
N GLU A 225 3.80 16.72 6.01
CA GLU A 225 4.40 17.20 4.75
C GLU A 225 4.92 16.04 3.90
N TRP A 226 5.00 16.33 2.58
CA TRP A 226 5.51 15.41 1.56
C TRP A 226 7.04 15.26 1.58
#